data_3fc9cf044dda65dc8179c52ec4d0291f
#
_entry.id   3fc9cf044dda65dc8179c52ec4d0291f
#
_cell.length_a   1.000
_cell.length_b   1.000
_cell.length_c   1.000
_cell.angle_alpha   90.00
_cell.angle_beta   90.00
_cell.angle_gamma   90.00
#
_symmetry.space_group_name_H-M   'P 1'
#
loop_
_entity.id
_entity.type
_entity.pdbx_description
1 polymer ?
#
loop_
_entity_poly.entity_id
_entity_poly.type
_entity_poly.pdbx_seq_one_letter_code
_entity_poly.pdbx_strand_id
1 'polypeptide(L)'
;MNALFLLKSKATVSVCYDDNTVRRGMESLRDSGFSAIPVITRSGDYAGSVSEGDFLWFLFDNPDAKPESVRLSTILRKGWNPAVTVNVTMDDLMQRAANQNFVPVVDDRNKFIGIITRKDILAFFYGQEESGRNGTEGP
;
A
#
# COMPACT_ATOMS: atom_id res chain seq x y z
N MET A 1 -2.64 -16.44 -14.39
CA MET A 1 -1.23 -16.28 -14.03
C MET A 1 -1.11 -15.59 -12.67
N ASN A 2 -0.37 -16.18 -11.79
CA ASN A 2 -0.11 -15.58 -10.48
C ASN A 2 0.85 -14.40 -10.66
N ALA A 3 0.55 -13.28 -10.03
CA ALA A 3 1.30 -12.04 -10.18
C ALA A 3 2.23 -11.74 -9.00
N LEU A 4 2.47 -12.72 -8.13
CA LEU A 4 3.26 -12.52 -6.92
C LEU A 4 4.74 -12.16 -7.20
N PHE A 5 5.22 -12.42 -8.42
CA PHE A 5 6.58 -12.03 -8.80
C PHE A 5 6.80 -10.51 -8.78
N LEU A 6 5.71 -9.71 -8.77
CA LEU A 6 5.81 -8.26 -8.65
C LEU A 6 5.92 -7.79 -7.19
N LEU A 7 5.85 -8.71 -6.23
CA LEU A 7 5.85 -8.38 -4.81
C LEU A 7 7.14 -7.70 -4.38
N LYS A 8 7.00 -6.57 -3.69
CA LYS A 8 8.07 -5.98 -2.90
C LYS A 8 7.92 -6.48 -1.47
N SER A 9 8.91 -7.20 -0.98
CA SER A 9 8.87 -7.81 0.35
C SER A 9 8.71 -6.76 1.45
N LYS A 10 7.98 -7.11 2.49
CA LYS A 10 7.80 -6.26 3.67
C LYS A 10 9.13 -5.78 4.27
N ALA A 11 10.20 -6.55 4.07
CA ALA A 11 11.52 -6.17 4.59
C ALA A 11 12.09 -4.93 3.91
N THR A 12 11.59 -4.57 2.72
CA THR A 12 12.08 -3.45 1.94
C THR A 12 11.06 -2.31 1.85
N VAL A 13 9.93 -2.43 2.54
CA VAL A 13 8.81 -1.48 2.46
C VAL A 13 8.66 -0.75 3.79
N SER A 14 8.43 0.56 3.72
CA SER A 14 8.13 1.34 4.91
C SER A 14 6.72 0.99 5.40
N VAL A 15 6.60 0.68 6.68
CA VAL A 15 5.31 0.39 7.31
C VAL A 15 5.20 1.17 8.62
N CYS A 16 3.95 1.36 9.08
CA CYS A 16 3.66 1.84 10.42
C CYS A 16 2.97 0.75 11.20
N TYR A 17 2.97 0.88 12.52
CA TYR A 17 2.18 0.02 13.40
C TYR A 17 0.91 0.76 13.84
N ASP A 18 -0.18 0.02 13.99
CA ASP A 18 -1.47 0.61 14.36
C ASP A 18 -1.46 1.25 15.75
N ASP A 19 -0.55 0.82 16.62
CA ASP A 19 -0.36 1.41 17.95
C ASP A 19 0.62 2.58 17.96
N ASN A 20 1.23 2.92 16.83
CA ASN A 20 2.01 4.15 16.71
C ASN A 20 1.11 5.37 16.90
N THR A 21 1.69 6.47 17.33
CA THR A 21 0.95 7.75 17.37
C THR A 21 0.74 8.29 15.96
N VAL A 22 -0.24 9.16 15.81
CA VAL A 22 -0.47 9.87 14.54
C VAL A 22 0.80 10.63 14.15
N ARG A 23 1.47 11.27 15.12
CA ARG A 23 2.71 11.99 14.86
C ARG A 23 3.79 11.06 14.29
N ARG A 24 3.96 9.89 14.88
CA ARG A 24 4.94 8.92 14.37
C ARG A 24 4.61 8.47 12.96
N GLY A 25 3.32 8.27 12.69
CA GLY A 25 2.85 7.93 11.34
C GLY A 25 3.17 9.02 10.32
N MET A 26 2.95 10.28 10.69
CA MET A 26 3.29 11.42 9.84
C MET A 26 4.77 11.46 9.52
N GLU A 27 5.62 11.26 10.53
CA GLU A 27 7.08 11.22 10.35
C GLU A 27 7.49 10.09 9.42
N SER A 28 6.93 8.91 9.62
CA SER A 28 7.24 7.74 8.79
C SER A 28 6.81 7.96 7.33
N LEU A 29 5.65 8.55 7.12
CA LEU A 29 5.17 8.85 5.78
C LEU A 29 6.10 9.86 5.09
N ARG A 30 6.46 10.92 5.79
CA ARG A 30 7.38 11.93 5.25
C ARG A 30 8.72 11.31 4.87
N ASP A 31 9.28 10.48 5.76
CA ASP A 31 10.59 9.85 5.54
C ASP A 31 10.55 8.84 4.40
N SER A 32 9.38 8.22 4.16
CA SER A 32 9.24 7.22 3.09
C SER A 32 9.27 7.84 1.69
N GLY A 33 8.90 9.09 1.57
CA GLY A 33 8.74 9.74 0.26
C GLY A 33 7.51 9.31 -0.53
N PHE A 34 6.66 8.47 0.06
CA PHE A 34 5.42 8.01 -0.59
C PHE A 34 4.23 8.87 -0.14
N SER A 35 3.11 8.75 -0.86
CA SER A 35 1.88 9.44 -0.50
C SER A 35 0.99 8.65 0.45
N ALA A 36 1.27 7.36 0.62
CA ALA A 36 0.57 6.47 1.53
C ALA A 36 1.47 5.31 1.90
N ILE A 37 1.28 4.74 3.09
CA ILE A 37 2.05 3.59 3.57
C ILE A 37 1.13 2.59 4.27
N PRO A 38 1.48 1.30 4.25
CA PRO A 38 0.72 0.28 4.99
C PRO A 38 0.86 0.43 6.49
N VAL A 39 -0.18 0.03 7.20
CA VAL A 39 -0.21 -0.04 8.66
C VAL A 39 -0.49 -1.48 9.05
N ILE A 40 0.34 -2.03 9.93
CA ILE A 40 0.22 -3.41 10.38
C ILE A 40 0.11 -3.46 11.91
N THR A 41 -0.42 -4.55 12.43
CA THR A 41 -0.45 -4.81 13.86
C THR A 41 0.90 -5.33 14.33
N ARG A 42 1.12 -5.37 15.64
CA ARG A 42 2.35 -5.93 16.21
C ARG A 42 2.47 -7.43 15.94
N SER A 43 1.35 -8.12 15.69
CA SER A 43 1.38 -9.52 15.29
C SER A 43 1.57 -9.71 13.78
N GLY A 44 1.66 -8.63 13.02
CA GLY A 44 1.96 -8.69 11.60
C GLY A 44 0.74 -8.68 10.67
N ASP A 45 -0.45 -8.51 11.21
CA ASP A 45 -1.67 -8.46 10.40
C ASP A 45 -1.76 -7.12 9.67
N TYR A 46 -2.28 -7.15 8.44
CA TYR A 46 -2.55 -5.91 7.73
C TYR A 46 -3.76 -5.22 8.36
N ALA A 47 -3.55 -4.01 8.89
CA ALA A 47 -4.60 -3.24 9.57
C ALA A 47 -5.25 -2.20 8.64
N GLY A 48 -4.52 -1.77 7.62
CA GLY A 48 -5.01 -0.73 6.70
C GLY A 48 -3.83 0.04 6.13
N SER A 49 -4.14 1.18 5.52
CA SER A 49 -3.12 2.09 4.99
C SER A 49 -3.47 3.51 5.40
N VAL A 50 -2.47 4.38 5.46
CA VAL A 50 -2.67 5.79 5.81
C VAL A 50 -2.03 6.65 4.74
N SER A 51 -2.77 7.69 4.32
CA SER A 51 -2.33 8.61 3.27
C SER A 51 -2.08 10.00 3.82
N GLU A 52 -1.41 10.84 3.00
CA GLU A 52 -1.22 12.26 3.31
C GLU A 52 -2.56 12.94 3.63
N GLY A 53 -3.60 12.62 2.85
CA GLY A 53 -4.93 13.19 3.06
C GLY A 53 -5.54 12.81 4.41
N ASP A 54 -5.28 11.58 4.88
CA ASP A 54 -5.78 11.14 6.17
C ASP A 54 -5.22 12.01 7.30
N PHE A 55 -3.94 12.32 7.25
CA PHE A 55 -3.30 13.17 8.24
C PHE A 55 -3.80 14.61 8.14
N LEU A 56 -3.93 15.12 6.92
CA LEU A 56 -4.44 16.47 6.69
C LEU A 56 -5.83 16.64 7.29
N TRP A 57 -6.74 15.72 6.98
CA TRP A 57 -8.11 15.80 7.49
C TRP A 57 -8.19 15.60 9.00
N PHE A 58 -7.33 14.73 9.55
CA PHE A 58 -7.25 14.60 11.00
C PHE A 58 -6.91 15.94 11.68
N LEU A 59 -5.89 16.62 11.16
CA LEU A 59 -5.46 17.91 11.72
C LEU A 59 -6.54 18.98 11.54
N PHE A 60 -7.18 18.99 10.39
CA PHE A 60 -8.22 19.98 10.07
C PHE A 60 -9.47 19.77 10.94
N ASP A 61 -9.89 18.53 11.10
CA ASP A 61 -11.12 18.20 11.83
C ASP A 61 -10.92 18.21 13.35
N ASN A 62 -9.69 18.12 13.83
CA ASN A 62 -9.39 18.04 15.26
C ASN A 62 -8.27 19.04 15.61
N PRO A 63 -8.54 20.34 15.52
CA PRO A 63 -7.50 21.36 15.70
C PRO A 63 -6.88 21.37 17.10
N ASP A 64 -7.61 20.89 18.11
CA ASP A 64 -7.11 20.85 19.48
C ASP A 64 -6.49 19.52 19.86
N ALA A 65 -6.53 18.52 18.99
CA ALA A 65 -5.93 17.23 19.25
C ALA A 65 -4.41 17.30 19.12
N LYS A 66 -3.74 16.51 19.96
CA LYS A 66 -2.28 16.39 19.91
C LYS A 66 -1.93 15.11 19.14
N PRO A 67 -1.30 15.21 17.97
CA PRO A 67 -0.95 14.02 17.19
C PRO A 67 -0.12 12.99 17.97
N GLU A 68 0.68 13.43 18.91
CA GLU A 68 1.49 12.55 19.79
C GLU A 68 0.66 11.82 20.84
N SER A 69 -0.62 12.14 20.97
CA SER A 69 -1.51 11.52 21.96
C SER A 69 -2.61 10.64 21.32
N VAL A 70 -2.67 10.57 20.01
CA VAL A 70 -3.70 9.83 19.29
C VAL A 70 -3.05 8.66 18.57
N ARG A 71 -3.64 7.48 18.68
CA ARG A 71 -3.12 6.29 17.99
C ARG A 71 -3.53 6.29 16.53
N LEU A 72 -2.63 5.77 15.70
CA LEU A 72 -2.83 5.68 14.26
C LEU A 72 -4.08 4.86 13.91
N SER A 73 -4.37 3.83 14.69
CA SER A 73 -5.57 2.99 14.50
C SER A 73 -6.87 3.80 14.47
N THR A 74 -6.90 4.94 15.16
CA THR A 74 -8.10 5.79 15.24
C THR A 74 -8.47 6.44 13.90
N ILE A 75 -7.48 6.69 13.04
CA ILE A 75 -7.70 7.40 11.78
C ILE A 75 -7.72 6.48 10.56
N LEU A 76 -7.54 5.18 10.74
CA LEU A 76 -7.60 4.25 9.62
C LEU A 76 -9.01 4.15 9.07
N ARG A 77 -9.14 4.28 7.75
CA ARG A 77 -10.43 4.15 7.08
C ARG A 77 -10.73 2.69 6.82
N LYS A 78 -11.89 2.24 7.30
CA LYS A 78 -12.33 0.87 7.11
C LYS A 78 -12.55 0.59 5.62
N GLY A 79 -11.97 -0.50 5.12
CA GLY A 79 -12.15 -0.93 3.74
C GLY A 79 -11.39 -0.13 2.69
N TRP A 80 -10.61 0.86 3.09
CA TRP A 80 -9.80 1.61 2.13
C TRP A 80 -8.48 0.90 1.87
N ASN A 81 -8.07 0.86 0.60
CA ASN A 81 -6.84 0.23 0.13
C ASN A 81 -6.75 -1.24 0.55
N PRO A 82 -7.77 -2.06 0.19
CA PRO A 82 -7.83 -3.44 0.67
C PRO A 82 -6.70 -4.29 0.09
N ALA A 83 -6.32 -5.30 0.87
CA ALA A 83 -5.26 -6.23 0.49
C ALA A 83 -5.78 -7.31 -0.46
N VAL A 84 -4.84 -7.93 -1.16
CA VAL A 84 -5.06 -9.16 -1.93
C VAL A 84 -4.29 -10.29 -1.27
N THR A 85 -4.62 -11.52 -1.64
CA THR A 85 -3.92 -12.69 -1.14
C THR A 85 -2.80 -13.10 -2.08
N VAL A 86 -2.02 -14.11 -1.68
CA VAL A 86 -0.89 -14.63 -2.46
C VAL A 86 -1.31 -15.24 -3.82
N ASN A 87 -2.61 -15.49 -3.99
CA ASN A 87 -3.14 -16.05 -5.24
C ASN A 87 -3.58 -14.98 -6.25
N VAL A 88 -3.21 -13.74 -6.02
CA VAL A 88 -3.60 -12.61 -6.87
C VAL A 88 -3.18 -12.83 -8.33
N THR A 89 -4.05 -12.47 -9.26
CA THR A 89 -3.79 -12.53 -10.70
C THR A 89 -3.48 -11.14 -11.24
N MET A 90 -2.91 -11.08 -12.46
CA MET A 90 -2.70 -9.81 -13.14
C MET A 90 -4.01 -9.05 -13.38
N ASP A 91 -5.09 -9.77 -13.72
CA ASP A 91 -6.39 -9.14 -13.92
C ASP A 91 -6.87 -8.46 -12.65
N ASP A 92 -6.72 -9.12 -11.50
CA ASP A 92 -7.05 -8.54 -10.20
C ASP A 92 -6.24 -7.27 -9.94
N LEU A 93 -4.94 -7.32 -10.21
CA LEU A 93 -4.06 -6.17 -9.98
C LEU A 93 -4.40 -5.01 -10.89
N MET A 94 -4.74 -5.28 -12.14
CA MET A 94 -5.13 -4.23 -13.09
C MET A 94 -6.37 -3.49 -12.60
N GLN A 95 -7.36 -4.23 -12.09
CA GLN A 95 -8.56 -3.63 -11.55
C GLN A 95 -8.26 -2.79 -10.30
N ARG A 96 -7.39 -3.30 -9.43
CA ARG A 96 -6.99 -2.59 -8.22
C ARG A 96 -6.20 -1.32 -8.53
N ALA A 97 -5.33 -1.38 -9.54
CA ALA A 97 -4.47 -0.26 -9.90
C ALA A 97 -5.25 0.98 -10.33
N ALA A 98 -6.51 0.84 -10.75
CA ALA A 98 -7.35 1.99 -11.07
C ALA A 98 -7.57 2.90 -9.85
N ASN A 99 -7.60 2.33 -8.64
CA ASN A 99 -7.94 3.07 -7.42
C ASN A 99 -6.87 3.00 -6.32
N GLN A 100 -5.84 2.17 -6.49
CA GLN A 100 -4.83 1.95 -5.46
C GLN A 100 -3.43 2.24 -6.02
N ASN A 101 -2.68 3.10 -5.33
CA ASN A 101 -1.29 3.40 -5.69
C ASN A 101 -0.37 2.21 -5.44
N PHE A 102 -0.70 1.43 -4.43
CA PHE A 102 -0.08 0.15 -4.16
C PHE A 102 -1.16 -0.80 -3.65
N VAL A 103 -0.90 -2.09 -3.81
CA VAL A 103 -1.81 -3.14 -3.39
C VAL A 103 -1.11 -3.94 -2.29
N PRO A 104 -1.61 -3.89 -1.05
CA PRO A 104 -1.05 -4.71 0.01
C PRO A 104 -1.31 -6.19 -0.26
N VAL A 105 -0.36 -7.04 0.10
CA VAL A 105 -0.48 -8.49 -0.09
C VAL A 105 -0.38 -9.17 1.28
N VAL A 106 -1.31 -10.08 1.54
CA VAL A 106 -1.34 -10.86 2.77
C VAL A 106 -1.34 -12.34 2.45
N ASP A 107 -0.90 -13.15 3.42
CA ASP A 107 -1.01 -14.59 3.31
C ASP A 107 -2.41 -15.06 3.75
N ASP A 108 -2.61 -16.36 3.85
CA ASP A 108 -3.90 -16.96 4.21
C ASP A 108 -4.31 -16.68 5.66
N ARG A 109 -3.42 -16.14 6.47
CA ARG A 109 -3.67 -15.76 7.87
C ARG A 109 -3.79 -14.25 8.05
N ASN A 110 -3.93 -13.51 6.95
CA ASN A 110 -3.95 -12.04 6.95
C ASN A 110 -2.61 -11.40 7.37
N LYS A 111 -1.53 -12.15 7.35
CA LYS A 111 -0.21 -11.57 7.65
C LYS A 111 0.28 -10.77 6.45
N PHE A 112 0.72 -9.56 6.72
CA PHE A 112 1.26 -8.69 5.68
C PHE A 112 2.61 -9.23 5.21
N ILE A 113 2.74 -9.44 3.89
CA ILE A 113 3.99 -9.96 3.31
C ILE A 113 4.68 -8.96 2.39
N GLY A 114 3.99 -7.91 1.97
CA GLY A 114 4.57 -6.90 1.12
C GLY A 114 3.52 -6.14 0.33
N ILE A 115 3.98 -5.43 -0.69
CA ILE A 115 3.11 -4.63 -1.57
C ILE A 115 3.45 -4.89 -3.03
N ILE A 116 2.48 -4.62 -3.89
CA ILE A 116 2.69 -4.54 -5.34
C ILE A 116 2.31 -3.12 -5.73
N THR A 117 3.23 -2.38 -6.33
CA THR A 117 2.98 -0.98 -6.66
C THR A 117 2.28 -0.84 -8.01
N ARG A 118 1.46 0.21 -8.13
CA ARG A 118 0.85 0.56 -9.42
C ARG A 118 1.92 0.74 -10.50
N LYS A 119 3.01 1.37 -10.16
CA LYS A 119 4.11 1.59 -11.11
C LYS A 119 4.62 0.27 -11.70
N ASP A 120 4.83 -0.73 -10.84
CA ASP A 120 5.34 -2.03 -11.30
C ASP A 120 4.29 -2.80 -12.10
N ILE A 121 3.01 -2.69 -11.73
CA ILE A 121 1.92 -3.29 -12.50
C ILE A 121 1.89 -2.70 -13.92
N LEU A 122 1.94 -1.38 -14.02
CA LEU A 122 1.89 -0.68 -15.31
C LEU A 122 3.14 -0.97 -16.14
N ALA A 123 4.31 -1.00 -15.51
CA ALA A 123 5.56 -1.29 -16.20
C ALA A 123 5.57 -2.71 -16.78
N PHE A 124 5.08 -3.68 -16.03
CA PHE A 124 4.98 -5.05 -16.51
C PHE A 124 4.00 -5.15 -17.69
N PHE A 125 2.83 -4.55 -17.55
CA PHE A 125 1.79 -4.57 -18.59
C PHE A 125 2.28 -3.87 -19.85
N TYR A 126 2.88 -2.70 -19.71
CA TYR A 126 3.43 -1.94 -20.84
C TYR A 126 4.57 -2.71 -21.51
N GLY A 127 5.43 -3.34 -20.72
CA GLY A 127 6.53 -4.14 -21.25
C GLY A 127 6.06 -5.33 -22.08
N GLN A 128 4.99 -6.00 -21.68
CA GLN A 128 4.41 -7.09 -22.46
C GLN A 128 3.81 -6.59 -23.77
N GLU A 129 3.09 -5.47 -23.71
CA GLU A 129 2.50 -4.85 -24.89
C GLU A 129 3.58 -4.42 -25.88
N GLU A 130 4.63 -3.77 -25.37
CA GLU A 130 5.77 -3.34 -26.18
C GLU A 130 6.52 -4.53 -26.76
N SER A 131 6.70 -5.58 -25.98
CA SER A 131 7.34 -6.82 -26.41
C SER A 131 6.55 -7.48 -27.53
N GLY A 132 5.22 -7.49 -27.42
CA GLY A 132 4.35 -7.98 -28.49
C GLY A 132 4.46 -7.13 -29.74
N ARG A 133 4.58 -5.83 -29.59
CA ARG A 133 4.76 -4.90 -30.69
C ARG A 133 6.11 -5.09 -31.37
N ASN A 134 7.15 -5.24 -30.56
CA ASN A 134 8.51 -5.47 -31.05
C ASN A 134 8.65 -6.80 -31.79
N GLY A 135 7.84 -7.78 -31.43
CA GLY A 135 7.77 -9.02 -32.17
C GLY A 135 7.31 -8.84 -33.60
N THR A 136 6.62 -7.73 -33.90
CA THR A 136 6.15 -7.40 -35.25
C THR A 136 6.95 -6.31 -35.92
N GLU A 137 7.44 -5.34 -35.14
CA GLU A 137 8.10 -4.14 -35.67
C GLU A 137 9.61 -4.16 -35.49
N GLY A 138 10.10 -4.99 -34.60
CA GLY A 138 11.46 -4.93 -34.12
C GLY A 138 11.67 -3.78 -33.14
N PRO A 139 12.85 -3.66 -32.58
CA PRO A 139 13.16 -2.60 -31.62
C PRO A 139 13.12 -1.20 -32.24
#